data_3eb18e6f3ed4e50d1e8137d05510cebe
#
_entry.id   3eb18e6f3ed4e50d1e8137d05510cebe
#
_cell.length_a   1.000
_cell.length_b   1.000
_cell.length_c   1.000
_cell.angle_alpha   90.00
_cell.angle_beta   90.00
_cell.angle_gamma   90.00
#
_symmetry.space_group_name_H-M   'P 1'
#
loop_
_entity.id
_entity.type
_entity.pdbx_description
1 polymer ?
#
loop_
_entity_poly.entity_id
_entity_poly.type
_entity_poly.pdbx_seq_one_letter_code
_entity_poly.pdbx_strand_id
1 'polypeptide(L)'
;MLKGSLVAIVTPMVEDGRLDIEALKRLIDFHIAAGTDGIVIVGTTGESPTVDVEEHCLLIKTTVDHVAKRVPVIAGTGANSTREAIELTKKAHSLGADACLLVAPYYNKPSQEGLYQHFAAVAAAVDIPQILYNVPGRTGCDIHNDTVLRLAEISNIVGIKDATGGIERGTDLLLRCPPDFAVYSGDDATSLSLMLLGGHGVISVTANVAPKLMHELCVQALAGDVFAARATNAKLFALHQKLFVEANPIPVKWVLQQMGLISTGIRLPLVNLSSQYHAVLRHAMQSAGIA
;
A
#
# COMPACT_ATOMS: atom_id res chain seq x y z
N MET A 1 11.14 3.67 -13.24
CA MET A 1 10.81 2.88 -12.02
C MET A 1 10.44 3.85 -10.89
N LEU A 2 9.29 3.67 -10.26
CA LEU A 2 8.81 4.50 -9.15
C LEU A 2 9.62 4.17 -7.88
N LYS A 3 10.00 5.19 -7.10
CA LYS A 3 10.76 5.05 -5.85
C LYS A 3 10.16 5.95 -4.77
N GLY A 4 10.44 5.65 -3.50
CA GLY A 4 10.12 6.52 -2.38
C GLY A 4 8.94 6.05 -1.53
N SER A 5 8.21 7.00 -0.97
CA SER A 5 7.07 6.79 -0.08
C SER A 5 5.76 6.78 -0.86
N LEU A 6 5.19 5.60 -1.04
CA LEU A 6 3.87 5.42 -1.64
C LEU A 6 2.85 5.20 -0.52
N VAL A 7 1.76 5.96 -0.50
CA VAL A 7 0.72 5.74 0.51
C VAL A 7 -0.29 4.70 0.04
N ALA A 8 -0.54 3.68 0.86
CA ALA A 8 -1.74 2.86 0.74
C ALA A 8 -2.89 3.64 1.40
N ILE A 9 -3.54 4.52 0.62
CA ILE A 9 -4.48 5.50 1.15
C ILE A 9 -5.74 4.83 1.70
N VAL A 10 -6.27 5.35 2.82
CA VAL A 10 -7.58 4.91 3.35
C VAL A 10 -8.70 5.33 2.41
N THR A 11 -9.84 4.66 2.49
CA THR A 11 -11.10 5.12 1.88
C THR A 11 -11.92 5.85 2.94
N PRO A 12 -12.03 7.19 2.88
CA PRO A 12 -12.88 7.94 3.78
C PRO A 12 -14.35 7.59 3.58
N MET A 13 -15.05 7.45 4.70
CA MET A 13 -16.49 7.15 4.73
C MET A 13 -17.17 8.02 5.77
N VAL A 14 -18.42 8.40 5.52
CA VAL A 14 -19.28 8.99 6.55
C VAL A 14 -19.78 7.90 7.49
N GLU A 15 -20.40 8.30 8.62
CA GLU A 15 -20.74 7.40 9.73
C GLU A 15 -21.59 6.17 9.32
N ASP A 16 -22.44 6.31 8.32
CA ASP A 16 -23.29 5.23 7.79
C ASP A 16 -22.58 4.31 6.78
N GLY A 17 -21.27 4.53 6.53
CA GLY A 17 -20.44 3.72 5.63
C GLY A 17 -20.48 4.13 4.16
N ARG A 18 -21.20 5.20 3.78
CA ARG A 18 -21.11 5.77 2.41
C ARG A 18 -19.76 6.43 2.20
N LEU A 19 -19.28 6.40 0.96
CA LEU A 19 -18.00 7.02 0.58
C LEU A 19 -18.04 8.54 0.81
N ASP A 20 -17.00 9.09 1.44
CA ASP A 20 -16.77 10.53 1.55
C ASP A 20 -15.76 10.98 0.49
N ILE A 21 -16.25 11.25 -0.70
CA ILE A 21 -15.44 11.64 -1.86
C ILE A 21 -14.70 12.96 -1.62
N GLU A 22 -15.31 13.91 -0.93
CA GLU A 22 -14.68 15.19 -0.65
C GLU A 22 -13.54 15.06 0.37
N ALA A 23 -13.69 14.19 1.37
CA ALA A 23 -12.58 13.86 2.27
C ALA A 23 -11.46 13.12 1.53
N LEU A 24 -11.77 12.24 0.58
CA LEU A 24 -10.75 11.59 -0.25
C LEU A 24 -9.92 12.62 -1.03
N LYS A 25 -10.55 13.60 -1.66
CA LYS A 25 -9.85 14.68 -2.40
C LYS A 25 -8.96 15.50 -1.46
N ARG A 26 -9.44 15.86 -0.28
CA ARG A 26 -8.62 16.56 0.73
C ARG A 26 -7.42 15.72 1.18
N LEU A 27 -7.59 14.40 1.39
CA LEU A 27 -6.47 13.53 1.72
C LEU A 27 -5.45 13.43 0.58
N ILE A 28 -5.89 13.35 -0.67
CA ILE A 28 -5.00 13.36 -1.83
C ILE A 28 -4.15 14.63 -1.85
N ASP A 29 -4.78 15.81 -1.66
CA ASP A 29 -4.05 17.07 -1.62
C ASP A 29 -3.10 17.16 -0.41
N PHE A 30 -3.50 16.64 0.75
CA PHE A 30 -2.65 16.53 1.93
C PHE A 30 -1.38 15.69 1.65
N HIS A 31 -1.53 14.56 0.96
CA HIS A 31 -0.40 13.71 0.57
C HIS A 31 0.52 14.38 -0.44
N ILE A 32 -0.04 14.98 -1.49
CA ILE A 32 0.75 15.65 -2.53
C ILE A 32 1.53 16.83 -1.94
N ALA A 33 0.89 17.63 -1.08
CA ALA A 33 1.55 18.76 -0.41
C ALA A 33 2.68 18.32 0.54
N ALA A 34 2.59 17.10 1.09
CA ALA A 34 3.60 16.51 1.96
C ALA A 34 4.76 15.82 1.22
N GLY A 35 4.72 15.72 -0.11
CA GLY A 35 5.76 15.11 -0.93
C GLY A 35 5.60 13.60 -1.16
N THR A 36 4.42 13.02 -0.92
CA THR A 36 4.16 11.60 -1.22
C THR A 36 4.48 11.29 -2.68
N ASP A 37 5.25 10.21 -2.94
CA ASP A 37 5.79 9.87 -4.26
C ASP A 37 4.79 9.09 -5.13
N GLY A 38 3.71 8.55 -4.56
CA GLY A 38 2.64 7.85 -5.29
C GLY A 38 1.48 7.46 -4.37
N ILE A 39 0.31 7.28 -4.96
CA ILE A 39 -0.92 6.95 -4.23
C ILE A 39 -1.43 5.58 -4.68
N VAL A 40 -1.56 4.65 -3.72
CA VAL A 40 -2.20 3.35 -3.93
C VAL A 40 -3.64 3.43 -3.44
N ILE A 41 -4.60 3.47 -4.38
CA ILE A 41 -6.04 3.55 -4.10
C ILE A 41 -6.68 2.15 -4.07
N VAL A 42 -7.66 1.96 -3.21
CA VAL A 42 -8.45 0.72 -3.05
C VAL A 42 -7.59 -0.52 -2.82
N GLY A 43 -6.48 -0.35 -2.07
CA GLY A 43 -5.73 -1.49 -1.53
C GLY A 43 -6.39 -2.02 -0.24
N THR A 44 -5.68 -2.86 0.51
CA THR A 44 -6.14 -3.39 1.80
C THR A 44 -6.51 -2.27 2.80
N THR A 45 -5.68 -1.24 2.90
CA THR A 45 -5.92 -0.07 3.75
C THR A 45 -7.13 0.75 3.29
N GLY A 46 -7.44 0.69 2.01
CA GLY A 46 -8.63 1.30 1.41
C GLY A 46 -9.90 0.45 1.55
N GLU A 47 -9.90 -0.60 2.37
CA GLU A 47 -11.06 -1.47 2.63
C GLU A 47 -11.60 -2.16 1.36
N SER A 48 -10.74 -2.52 0.40
CA SER A 48 -11.15 -3.12 -0.88
C SER A 48 -12.14 -4.30 -0.76
N PRO A 49 -12.09 -5.18 0.27
CA PRO A 49 -13.05 -6.28 0.38
C PRO A 49 -14.51 -5.87 0.62
N THR A 50 -14.76 -4.65 1.11
CA THR A 50 -16.10 -4.13 1.44
C THR A 50 -16.53 -2.97 0.56
N VAL A 51 -15.72 -2.63 -0.44
CA VAL A 51 -16.01 -1.66 -1.50
C VAL A 51 -16.51 -2.46 -2.72
N ASP A 52 -17.73 -2.21 -3.16
CA ASP A 52 -18.28 -2.89 -4.33
C ASP A 52 -17.59 -2.43 -5.64
N VAL A 53 -17.85 -3.13 -6.74
CA VAL A 53 -17.14 -2.87 -8.01
C VAL A 53 -17.42 -1.48 -8.57
N GLU A 54 -18.62 -0.93 -8.35
CA GLU A 54 -19.01 0.42 -8.81
C GLU A 54 -18.28 1.48 -7.99
N GLU A 55 -18.28 1.34 -6.67
CA GLU A 55 -17.53 2.19 -5.75
C GLU A 55 -16.02 2.11 -5.99
N HIS A 56 -15.50 0.90 -6.28
CA HIS A 56 -14.11 0.67 -6.64
C HIS A 56 -13.71 1.50 -7.86
N CYS A 57 -14.50 1.44 -8.92
CA CYS A 57 -14.28 2.24 -10.12
C CYS A 57 -14.41 3.75 -9.85
N LEU A 58 -15.39 4.16 -9.04
CA LEU A 58 -15.58 5.55 -8.64
C LEU A 58 -14.37 6.11 -7.89
N LEU A 59 -13.82 5.34 -6.92
CA LEU A 59 -12.65 5.73 -6.15
C LEU A 59 -11.41 5.87 -7.04
N ILE A 60 -11.18 4.92 -7.95
CA ILE A 60 -10.06 5.00 -8.91
C ILE A 60 -10.22 6.23 -9.79
N LYS A 61 -11.39 6.40 -10.43
CA LYS A 61 -11.66 7.53 -11.32
C LYS A 61 -11.48 8.87 -10.61
N THR A 62 -12.07 9.01 -9.42
CA THR A 62 -11.95 10.22 -8.61
C THR A 62 -10.48 10.52 -8.27
N THR A 63 -9.71 9.50 -7.89
CA THR A 63 -8.30 9.67 -7.55
C THR A 63 -7.49 10.08 -8.76
N VAL A 64 -7.64 9.41 -9.90
CA VAL A 64 -6.94 9.74 -11.16
C VAL A 64 -7.24 11.18 -11.59
N ASP A 65 -8.52 11.55 -11.60
CA ASP A 65 -8.95 12.90 -12.02
C ASP A 65 -8.42 13.98 -11.07
N HIS A 66 -8.52 13.74 -9.75
CA HIS A 66 -8.12 14.74 -8.76
C HIS A 66 -6.59 14.85 -8.63
N VAL A 67 -5.86 13.75 -8.73
CA VAL A 67 -4.39 13.75 -8.76
C VAL A 67 -3.88 14.50 -10.00
N ALA A 68 -4.57 14.41 -11.12
CA ALA A 68 -4.26 15.13 -12.37
C ALA A 68 -2.77 15.03 -12.77
N LYS A 69 -2.21 13.81 -12.70
CA LYS A 69 -0.81 13.49 -13.02
C LYS A 69 0.25 14.16 -12.14
N ARG A 70 -0.11 14.74 -11.00
CA ARG A 70 0.86 15.30 -10.04
C ARG A 70 1.74 14.23 -9.40
N VAL A 71 1.21 13.04 -9.19
CA VAL A 71 1.93 11.84 -8.74
C VAL A 71 1.31 10.60 -9.41
N PRO A 72 2.01 9.46 -9.48
CA PRO A 72 1.43 8.21 -9.99
C PRO A 72 0.28 7.70 -9.12
N VAL A 73 -0.76 7.15 -9.78
CA VAL A 73 -1.89 6.48 -9.16
C VAL A 73 -1.82 4.98 -9.44
N ILE A 74 -1.73 4.18 -8.40
CA ILE A 74 -1.67 2.72 -8.46
C ILE A 74 -3.00 2.17 -7.94
N ALA A 75 -3.73 1.42 -8.75
CA ALA A 75 -5.01 0.83 -8.34
C ALA A 75 -4.82 -0.56 -7.73
N GLY A 76 -5.41 -0.82 -6.56
CA GLY A 76 -5.50 -2.18 -6.03
C GLY A 76 -6.53 -2.99 -6.81
N THR A 77 -6.11 -4.01 -7.57
CA THR A 77 -6.99 -4.78 -8.45
C THR A 77 -6.87 -6.29 -8.26
N GLY A 78 -6.06 -6.74 -7.29
CA GLY A 78 -5.93 -8.16 -6.98
C GLY A 78 -7.22 -8.76 -6.39
N ALA A 79 -7.51 -9.98 -6.78
CA ALA A 79 -8.63 -10.78 -6.28
C ALA A 79 -8.21 -12.26 -6.18
N ASN A 80 -8.99 -13.07 -5.46
CA ASN A 80 -8.75 -14.51 -5.39
C ASN A 80 -9.34 -15.29 -6.57
N SER A 81 -10.10 -14.63 -7.43
CA SER A 81 -10.56 -15.11 -8.74
C SER A 81 -9.72 -14.43 -9.83
N THR A 82 -9.05 -15.25 -10.67
CA THR A 82 -8.25 -14.73 -11.80
C THR A 82 -9.09 -13.89 -12.76
N ARG A 83 -10.34 -14.31 -13.03
CA ARG A 83 -11.26 -13.57 -13.89
C ARG A 83 -11.58 -12.18 -13.30
N GLU A 84 -11.88 -12.11 -12.03
CA GLU A 84 -12.18 -10.85 -11.35
C GLU A 84 -10.97 -9.93 -11.34
N ALA A 85 -9.76 -10.44 -11.04
CA ALA A 85 -8.54 -9.68 -11.12
C ALA A 85 -8.30 -9.08 -12.52
N ILE A 86 -8.55 -9.85 -13.58
CA ILE A 86 -8.47 -9.37 -14.97
C ILE A 86 -9.50 -8.27 -15.22
N GLU A 87 -10.75 -8.44 -14.81
CA GLU A 87 -11.82 -7.46 -15.00
C GLU A 87 -11.54 -6.14 -14.27
N LEU A 88 -11.11 -6.21 -13.00
CA LEU A 88 -10.75 -5.04 -12.21
C LEU A 88 -9.53 -4.31 -12.81
N THR A 89 -8.50 -5.07 -13.24
CA THR A 89 -7.31 -4.49 -13.85
C THR A 89 -7.63 -3.80 -15.18
N LYS A 90 -8.51 -4.39 -16.02
CA LYS A 90 -9.01 -3.74 -17.24
C LYS A 90 -9.73 -2.43 -16.94
N LYS A 91 -10.62 -2.43 -15.94
CA LYS A 91 -11.33 -1.22 -15.51
C LYS A 91 -10.35 -0.15 -15.02
N ALA A 92 -9.40 -0.50 -14.14
CA ALA A 92 -8.40 0.44 -13.64
C ALA A 92 -7.58 1.07 -14.78
N HIS A 93 -7.14 0.26 -15.75
CA HIS A 93 -6.44 0.76 -16.95
C HIS A 93 -7.31 1.74 -17.75
N SER A 94 -8.56 1.38 -18.03
CA SER A 94 -9.49 2.24 -18.78
C SER A 94 -9.83 3.55 -18.05
N LEU A 95 -9.74 3.58 -16.71
CA LEU A 95 -9.95 4.76 -15.88
C LEU A 95 -8.69 5.64 -15.73
N GLY A 96 -7.56 5.21 -16.30
CA GLY A 96 -6.33 6.01 -16.36
C GLY A 96 -5.37 5.82 -15.19
N ALA A 97 -5.46 4.73 -14.45
CA ALA A 97 -4.44 4.36 -13.46
C ALA A 97 -3.07 4.16 -14.14
N ASP A 98 -1.99 4.52 -13.45
CA ASP A 98 -0.63 4.41 -13.99
C ASP A 98 -0.04 3.00 -13.77
N ALA A 99 -0.51 2.27 -12.77
CA ALA A 99 -0.15 0.89 -12.47
C ALA A 99 -1.25 0.19 -11.65
N CYS A 100 -1.11 -1.13 -11.48
CA CYS A 100 -1.97 -1.92 -10.61
C CYS A 100 -1.18 -2.64 -9.52
N LEU A 101 -1.75 -2.74 -8.32
CA LEU A 101 -1.24 -3.54 -7.20
C LEU A 101 -2.10 -4.79 -7.06
N LEU A 102 -1.51 -5.97 -7.26
CA LEU A 102 -2.19 -7.25 -7.30
C LEU A 102 -1.86 -8.07 -6.04
N VAL A 103 -2.75 -8.09 -5.07
CA VAL A 103 -2.60 -8.97 -3.89
C VAL A 103 -2.68 -10.43 -4.32
N ALA A 104 -1.85 -11.27 -3.69
CA ALA A 104 -1.91 -12.72 -3.88
C ALA A 104 -3.33 -13.25 -3.57
N PRO A 105 -3.83 -14.24 -4.34
CA PRO A 105 -5.12 -14.84 -4.07
C PRO A 105 -5.24 -15.30 -2.62
N TYR A 106 -6.20 -14.75 -1.92
CA TYR A 106 -6.49 -15.02 -0.51
C TYR A 106 -7.54 -16.12 -0.37
N TYR A 107 -7.52 -16.83 0.77
CA TYR A 107 -8.48 -17.84 1.15
C TYR A 107 -8.33 -19.19 0.41
N ASN A 108 -8.26 -19.24 -0.93
CA ASN A 108 -8.21 -20.45 -1.73
C ASN A 108 -6.81 -21.11 -1.85
N LYS A 109 -5.76 -20.47 -1.30
CA LYS A 109 -4.40 -21.00 -1.10
C LYS A 109 -3.84 -21.73 -2.34
N PRO A 110 -3.63 -21.03 -3.46
CA PRO A 110 -3.07 -21.63 -4.66
C PRO A 110 -1.63 -22.13 -4.43
N SER A 111 -1.23 -23.15 -5.20
CA SER A 111 0.16 -23.58 -5.28
C SER A 111 1.04 -22.52 -5.94
N GLN A 112 2.36 -22.67 -5.89
CA GLN A 112 3.29 -21.73 -6.55
C GLN A 112 3.04 -21.65 -8.07
N GLU A 113 2.75 -22.76 -8.70
CA GLU A 113 2.39 -22.78 -10.12
C GLU A 113 1.03 -22.09 -10.37
N GLY A 114 0.06 -22.27 -9.48
CA GLY A 114 -1.22 -21.56 -9.53
C GLY A 114 -1.05 -20.05 -9.38
N LEU A 115 -0.16 -19.59 -8.49
CA LEU A 115 0.20 -18.17 -8.35
C LEU A 115 0.85 -17.62 -9.62
N TYR A 116 1.81 -18.35 -10.18
CA TYR A 116 2.45 -17.96 -11.44
C TYR A 116 1.42 -17.80 -12.55
N GLN A 117 0.58 -18.81 -12.77
CA GLN A 117 -0.43 -18.79 -13.84
C GLN A 117 -1.48 -17.68 -13.62
N HIS A 118 -1.89 -17.44 -12.37
CA HIS A 118 -2.79 -16.35 -12.03
C HIS A 118 -2.25 -14.98 -12.47
N PHE A 119 -1.05 -14.62 -12.01
CA PHE A 119 -0.45 -13.32 -12.34
C PHE A 119 -0.07 -13.21 -13.82
N ALA A 120 0.45 -14.27 -14.42
CA ALA A 120 0.76 -14.30 -15.85
C ALA A 120 -0.50 -14.09 -16.71
N ALA A 121 -1.64 -14.67 -16.32
CA ALA A 121 -2.91 -14.47 -17.02
C ALA A 121 -3.42 -13.02 -16.91
N VAL A 122 -3.26 -12.37 -15.75
CA VAL A 122 -3.61 -10.94 -15.59
C VAL A 122 -2.69 -10.08 -16.44
N ALA A 123 -1.38 -10.35 -16.42
CA ALA A 123 -0.40 -9.62 -17.21
C ALA A 123 -0.65 -9.75 -18.73
N ALA A 124 -0.96 -10.95 -19.20
CA ALA A 124 -1.29 -11.20 -20.62
C ALA A 124 -2.60 -10.52 -21.07
N ALA A 125 -3.54 -10.30 -20.14
CA ALA A 125 -4.85 -9.74 -20.46
C ALA A 125 -4.89 -8.21 -20.50
N VAL A 126 -3.94 -7.52 -19.83
CA VAL A 126 -3.96 -6.05 -19.67
C VAL A 126 -2.54 -5.49 -19.72
N ASP A 127 -2.28 -4.63 -20.70
CA ASP A 127 -1.00 -3.97 -20.87
C ASP A 127 -0.91 -2.71 -19.98
N ILE A 128 -0.70 -2.94 -18.68
CA ILE A 128 -0.48 -1.92 -17.65
C ILE A 128 0.62 -2.42 -16.71
N PRO A 129 1.49 -1.57 -16.17
CA PRO A 129 2.45 -1.98 -15.14
C PRO A 129 1.76 -2.60 -13.92
N GLN A 130 2.22 -3.77 -13.50
CA GLN A 130 1.63 -4.54 -12.42
C GLN A 130 2.67 -4.79 -11.32
N ILE A 131 2.30 -4.54 -10.08
CA ILE A 131 3.10 -4.77 -8.89
C ILE A 131 2.46 -5.93 -8.13
N LEU A 132 3.20 -7.01 -7.94
CA LEU A 132 2.77 -8.14 -7.11
C LEU A 132 2.65 -7.68 -5.66
N TYR A 133 1.69 -8.23 -4.90
CA TYR A 133 1.58 -7.94 -3.48
C TYR A 133 1.52 -9.23 -2.67
N ASN A 134 2.57 -9.47 -1.90
CA ASN A 134 2.72 -10.62 -1.02
C ASN A 134 2.47 -10.23 0.43
N VAL A 135 1.45 -10.81 1.06
CA VAL A 135 1.05 -10.56 2.45
C VAL A 135 0.51 -11.84 3.09
N PRO A 136 1.37 -12.83 3.39
CA PRO A 136 0.94 -14.16 3.83
C PRO A 136 0.06 -14.16 5.07
N GLY A 137 0.28 -13.22 5.99
CA GLY A 137 -0.52 -13.08 7.22
C GLY A 137 -1.99 -12.73 6.97
N ARG A 138 -2.33 -12.22 5.77
CA ARG A 138 -3.73 -11.92 5.38
C ARG A 138 -4.28 -12.91 4.37
N THR A 139 -3.46 -13.36 3.45
CA THR A 139 -3.91 -14.20 2.32
C THR A 139 -3.95 -15.68 2.67
N GLY A 140 -3.11 -16.13 3.61
CA GLY A 140 -2.91 -17.53 3.91
C GLY A 140 -2.08 -18.27 2.85
N CYS A 141 -1.49 -17.56 1.88
CA CYS A 141 -0.52 -18.08 0.92
C CYS A 141 0.67 -17.13 0.80
N ASP A 142 1.81 -17.66 0.38
CA ASP A 142 3.07 -16.92 0.21
C ASP A 142 3.58 -17.09 -1.22
N ILE A 143 3.95 -15.99 -1.87
CA ILE A 143 4.61 -16.02 -3.18
C ILE A 143 6.10 -16.23 -2.93
N HIS A 144 6.63 -17.42 -3.15
CA HIS A 144 8.06 -17.70 -2.96
C HIS A 144 8.93 -16.89 -3.92
N ASN A 145 10.16 -16.56 -3.52
CA ASN A 145 11.07 -15.76 -4.34
C ASN A 145 11.28 -16.37 -5.75
N ASP A 146 11.41 -17.69 -5.87
CA ASP A 146 11.56 -18.34 -7.18
C ASP A 146 10.33 -18.13 -8.09
N THR A 147 9.13 -18.04 -7.52
CA THR A 147 7.92 -17.69 -8.27
C THR A 147 7.93 -16.21 -8.69
N VAL A 148 8.39 -15.32 -7.81
CA VAL A 148 8.57 -13.91 -8.13
C VAL A 148 9.55 -13.71 -9.28
N LEU A 149 10.69 -14.42 -9.26
CA LEU A 149 11.70 -14.35 -10.33
C LEU A 149 11.15 -14.78 -11.68
N ARG A 150 10.38 -15.86 -11.74
CA ARG A 150 9.70 -16.29 -12.97
C ARG A 150 8.71 -15.23 -13.47
N LEU A 151 7.99 -14.57 -12.57
CA LEU A 151 7.04 -13.51 -12.90
C LEU A 151 7.75 -12.23 -13.34
N ALA A 152 8.93 -11.93 -12.80
CA ALA A 152 9.74 -10.78 -13.18
C ALA A 152 10.27 -10.83 -14.62
N GLU A 153 10.20 -11.99 -15.28
CA GLU A 153 10.52 -12.13 -16.72
C GLU A 153 9.38 -11.60 -17.61
N ILE A 154 8.19 -11.35 -17.06
CA ILE A 154 7.03 -10.81 -17.79
C ILE A 154 7.12 -9.27 -17.77
N SER A 155 7.26 -8.66 -18.92
CA SER A 155 7.64 -7.26 -19.11
C SER A 155 6.77 -6.23 -18.39
N ASN A 156 5.48 -6.48 -18.20
CA ASN A 156 4.56 -5.58 -17.49
C ASN A 156 4.34 -5.97 -16.01
N ILE A 157 5.03 -6.99 -15.49
CA ILE A 157 5.16 -7.24 -14.05
C ILE A 157 6.43 -6.54 -13.57
N VAL A 158 6.28 -5.33 -13.01
CA VAL A 158 7.38 -4.38 -12.82
C VAL A 158 7.92 -4.33 -11.38
N GLY A 159 7.36 -5.11 -10.47
CA GLY A 159 7.83 -5.12 -9.08
C GLY A 159 6.98 -5.96 -8.15
N ILE A 160 7.41 -5.96 -6.89
CA ILE A 160 6.70 -6.60 -5.78
C ILE A 160 6.64 -5.66 -4.57
N LYS A 161 5.49 -5.63 -3.90
CA LYS A 161 5.32 -5.19 -2.52
C LYS A 161 5.41 -6.43 -1.64
N ASP A 162 6.50 -6.56 -0.87
CA ASP A 162 6.63 -7.65 0.11
C ASP A 162 6.30 -7.15 1.52
N ALA A 163 5.22 -7.67 2.10
CA ALA A 163 4.75 -7.34 3.44
C ALA A 163 5.01 -8.46 4.47
N THR A 164 6.02 -9.27 4.23
CA THR A 164 6.46 -10.29 5.21
C THR A 164 7.30 -9.70 6.33
N GLY A 165 7.93 -8.55 6.11
CA GLY A 165 8.94 -7.96 7.01
C GLY A 165 10.28 -8.73 7.00
N GLY A 166 10.42 -9.75 6.14
CA GLY A 166 11.60 -10.60 6.06
C GLY A 166 12.76 -9.95 5.32
N ILE A 167 13.74 -9.42 6.05
CA ILE A 167 14.91 -8.74 5.45
C ILE A 167 15.76 -9.70 4.62
N GLU A 168 15.99 -10.92 5.09
CA GLU A 168 16.70 -11.97 4.35
C GLU A 168 16.02 -12.23 2.99
N ARG A 169 14.70 -12.43 3.01
CA ARG A 169 13.87 -12.63 1.82
C ARG A 169 13.95 -11.45 0.85
N GLY A 170 13.80 -10.22 1.37
CA GLY A 170 13.89 -9.00 0.57
C GLY A 170 15.27 -8.83 -0.05
N THR A 171 16.34 -9.19 0.68
CA THR A 171 17.72 -9.15 0.18
C THR A 171 17.91 -10.15 -0.97
N ASP A 172 17.40 -11.39 -0.83
CA ASP A 172 17.45 -12.39 -1.89
C ASP A 172 16.76 -11.91 -3.17
N LEU A 173 15.58 -11.29 -3.04
CA LEU A 173 14.88 -10.66 -4.19
C LEU A 173 15.73 -9.57 -4.84
N LEU A 174 16.30 -8.65 -4.07
CA LEU A 174 17.13 -7.56 -4.58
C LEU A 174 18.38 -8.04 -5.33
N LEU A 175 18.94 -9.18 -4.91
CA LEU A 175 20.13 -9.77 -5.55
C LEU A 175 19.81 -10.55 -6.84
N ARG A 176 18.59 -11.09 -6.95
CA ARG A 176 18.23 -12.04 -8.02
C ARG A 176 17.27 -11.47 -9.06
N CYS A 177 16.48 -10.47 -8.70
CA CYS A 177 15.55 -9.84 -9.65
C CYS A 177 16.29 -9.02 -10.72
N PRO A 178 15.70 -8.84 -11.92
CA PRO A 178 16.23 -7.93 -12.92
C PRO A 178 16.40 -6.50 -12.36
N PRO A 179 17.37 -5.70 -12.85
CA PRO A 179 17.65 -4.35 -12.32
C PRO A 179 16.49 -3.36 -12.46
N ASP A 180 15.55 -3.62 -13.37
CA ASP A 180 14.35 -2.83 -13.63
C ASP A 180 13.10 -3.35 -12.88
N PHE A 181 13.24 -4.40 -12.07
CA PHE A 181 12.18 -4.92 -11.21
C PHE A 181 12.24 -4.29 -9.81
N ALA A 182 11.18 -3.60 -9.41
CA ALA A 182 11.13 -2.88 -8.14
C ALA A 182 10.76 -3.80 -6.95
N VAL A 183 11.51 -3.69 -5.85
CA VAL A 183 11.18 -4.35 -4.57
C VAL A 183 10.81 -3.28 -3.56
N TYR A 184 9.52 -3.23 -3.18
CA TYR A 184 8.99 -2.31 -2.16
C TYR A 184 8.73 -3.05 -0.85
N SER A 185 9.03 -2.40 0.27
CA SER A 185 8.54 -2.87 1.55
C SER A 185 7.01 -2.66 1.66
N GLY A 186 6.31 -3.66 2.15
CA GLY A 186 4.91 -3.55 2.59
C GLY A 186 4.77 -3.51 4.11
N ASP A 187 5.92 -3.51 4.82
CA ASP A 187 6.02 -3.46 6.28
C ASP A 187 6.79 -2.20 6.71
N ASP A 188 6.08 -1.26 7.33
CA ASP A 188 6.64 0.04 7.71
C ASP A 188 7.83 -0.10 8.67
N ALA A 189 7.78 -1.04 9.62
CA ALA A 189 8.78 -1.19 10.67
C ALA A 189 10.15 -1.65 10.14
N THR A 190 10.19 -2.42 9.05
CA THR A 190 11.42 -2.93 8.43
C THR A 190 11.80 -2.20 7.14
N SER A 191 10.99 -1.21 6.71
CA SER A 191 11.15 -0.52 5.43
C SER A 191 12.51 0.17 5.27
N LEU A 192 13.00 0.83 6.34
CA LEU A 192 14.31 1.48 6.33
C LEU A 192 15.41 0.45 6.04
N SER A 193 15.39 -0.70 6.70
CA SER A 193 16.40 -1.76 6.49
C SER A 193 16.41 -2.25 5.06
N LEU A 194 15.24 -2.50 4.47
CA LEU A 194 15.13 -2.93 3.08
C LEU A 194 15.65 -1.87 2.10
N MET A 195 15.32 -0.59 2.31
CA MET A 195 15.79 0.50 1.45
C MET A 195 17.32 0.66 1.51
N LEU A 196 17.93 0.53 2.68
CA LEU A 196 19.39 0.59 2.84
C LEU A 196 20.10 -0.60 2.18
N LEU A 197 19.41 -1.71 1.94
CA LEU A 197 19.92 -2.86 1.19
C LEU A 197 19.66 -2.77 -0.31
N GLY A 198 19.04 -1.68 -0.80
CA GLY A 198 18.77 -1.45 -2.21
C GLY A 198 17.29 -1.50 -2.61
N GLY A 199 16.38 -1.63 -1.63
CA GLY A 199 14.94 -1.54 -1.87
C GLY A 199 14.52 -0.19 -2.46
N HIS A 200 13.42 -0.18 -3.21
CA HIS A 200 13.01 0.98 -4.00
C HIS A 200 12.11 1.97 -3.24
N GLY A 201 11.63 1.58 -2.06
CA GLY A 201 10.73 2.39 -1.26
C GLY A 201 9.79 1.56 -0.40
N VAL A 202 8.69 2.18 0.01
CA VAL A 202 7.67 1.54 0.86
C VAL A 202 6.27 1.87 0.36
N ILE A 203 5.37 0.90 0.36
CA ILE A 203 3.93 1.10 0.18
C ILE A 203 3.30 1.02 1.58
N SER A 204 3.13 2.19 2.20
CA SER A 204 3.04 2.43 3.62
C SER A 204 1.61 2.61 4.14
N VAL A 205 1.35 2.14 5.35
CA VAL A 205 0.20 2.53 6.18
C VAL A 205 0.51 3.80 6.97
N THR A 206 1.70 3.90 7.56
CA THR A 206 2.13 5.06 8.36
C THR A 206 2.11 6.36 7.55
N ALA A 207 2.36 6.29 6.25
CA ALA A 207 2.28 7.45 5.36
C ALA A 207 0.91 8.15 5.38
N ASN A 208 -0.19 7.45 5.69
CA ASN A 208 -1.51 8.08 5.81
C ASN A 208 -1.53 9.22 6.84
N VAL A 209 -0.80 9.08 7.93
CA VAL A 209 -0.85 9.99 9.08
C VAL A 209 0.43 10.83 9.24
N ALA A 210 1.54 10.40 8.66
CA ALA A 210 2.83 11.10 8.70
C ALA A 210 3.50 11.16 7.32
N PRO A 211 2.82 11.67 6.26
CA PRO A 211 3.31 11.57 4.88
C PRO A 211 4.65 12.28 4.70
N LYS A 212 4.85 13.47 5.27
CA LYS A 212 6.09 14.22 5.17
C LYS A 212 7.28 13.47 5.75
N LEU A 213 7.14 12.94 6.97
CA LEU A 213 8.22 12.17 7.61
C LEU A 213 8.53 10.88 6.86
N MET A 214 7.51 10.21 6.29
CA MET A 214 7.72 9.02 5.46
C MET A 214 8.42 9.34 4.14
N HIS A 215 8.09 10.45 3.51
CA HIS A 215 8.81 10.93 2.33
C HIS A 215 10.28 11.27 2.69
N GLU A 216 10.52 12.04 3.76
CA GLU A 216 11.87 12.37 4.25
C GLU A 216 12.69 11.10 4.55
N LEU A 217 12.09 10.11 5.23
CA LEU A 217 12.74 8.82 5.50
C LEU A 217 13.19 8.13 4.22
N CYS A 218 12.31 8.07 3.21
CA CYS A 218 12.63 7.44 1.94
C CYS A 218 13.73 8.19 1.19
N VAL A 219 13.66 9.52 1.11
CA VAL A 219 14.69 10.35 0.45
C VAL A 219 16.05 10.12 1.11
N GLN A 220 16.12 10.16 2.44
CA GLN A 220 17.35 9.96 3.21
C GLN A 220 17.92 8.54 3.01
N ALA A 221 17.06 7.53 3.12
CA ALA A 221 17.47 6.13 2.97
C ALA A 221 17.99 5.83 1.55
N LEU A 222 17.28 6.29 0.51
CA LEU A 222 17.64 6.08 -0.88
C LEU A 222 18.90 6.88 -1.30
N ALA A 223 19.19 7.99 -0.61
CA ALA A 223 20.42 8.74 -0.76
C ALA A 223 21.61 8.14 0.00
N GLY A 224 21.38 7.10 0.84
CA GLY A 224 22.42 6.50 1.67
C GLY A 224 22.77 7.32 2.92
N ASP A 225 21.97 8.35 3.28
CA ASP A 225 22.15 9.10 4.52
C ASP A 225 21.56 8.32 5.71
N VAL A 226 22.35 7.34 6.17
CA VAL A 226 21.96 6.42 7.25
C VAL A 226 21.69 7.18 8.56
N PHE A 227 22.44 8.24 8.86
CA PHE A 227 22.27 8.98 10.11
C PHE A 227 20.96 9.75 10.14
N ALA A 228 20.64 10.49 9.09
CA ALA A 228 19.37 11.20 8.98
C ALA A 228 18.19 10.24 8.93
N ALA A 229 18.28 9.17 8.12
CA ALA A 229 17.23 8.14 8.01
C ALA A 229 16.92 7.48 9.35
N ARG A 230 17.93 7.14 10.15
CA ARG A 230 17.75 6.59 11.50
C ARG A 230 17.06 7.57 12.44
N ALA A 231 17.42 8.85 12.39
CA ALA A 231 16.81 9.88 13.22
C ALA A 231 15.32 10.07 12.87
N THR A 232 14.98 10.08 11.57
CA THR A 232 13.59 10.19 11.10
C THR A 232 12.81 8.92 11.47
N ASN A 233 13.38 7.72 11.24
CA ASN A 233 12.75 6.44 11.60
C ASN A 233 12.45 6.35 13.11
N ALA A 234 13.34 6.85 13.96
CA ALA A 234 13.13 6.84 15.41
C ALA A 234 11.86 7.61 15.82
N LYS A 235 11.52 8.70 15.13
CA LYS A 235 10.27 9.46 15.36
C LYS A 235 9.04 8.66 14.91
N LEU A 236 9.16 7.90 13.82
CA LEU A 236 8.07 7.16 13.20
C LEU A 236 7.82 5.78 13.84
N PHE A 237 8.81 5.21 14.54
CA PHE A 237 8.78 3.79 14.92
C PHE A 237 7.60 3.41 15.80
N ALA A 238 7.18 4.31 16.71
CA ALA A 238 5.99 4.08 17.53
C ALA A 238 4.73 3.96 16.65
N LEU A 239 4.59 4.79 15.61
CA LEU A 239 3.48 4.70 14.64
C LEU A 239 3.55 3.39 13.85
N HIS A 240 4.73 3.01 13.33
CA HIS A 240 4.91 1.75 12.59
C HIS A 240 4.38 0.53 13.36
N GLN A 241 4.58 0.52 14.68
CA GLN A 241 4.09 -0.58 15.53
C GLN A 241 2.62 -0.41 15.92
N LYS A 242 2.21 0.80 16.32
CA LYS A 242 0.90 1.02 16.98
C LYS A 242 -0.25 1.15 15.99
N LEU A 243 0.00 1.45 14.73
CA LEU A 243 -1.02 1.39 13.68
C LEU A 243 -1.50 -0.04 13.33
N PHE A 244 -0.95 -1.05 14.01
CA PHE A 244 -1.30 -2.47 13.84
C PHE A 244 -1.74 -3.14 15.16
N VAL A 245 -2.11 -2.36 16.19
CA VAL A 245 -2.65 -2.89 17.47
C VAL A 245 -3.99 -3.59 17.30
N GLU A 246 -4.72 -3.24 16.25
CA GLU A 246 -5.86 -3.96 15.69
C GLU A 246 -5.68 -4.06 14.17
N ALA A 247 -6.56 -4.78 13.51
CA ALA A 247 -6.47 -4.97 12.06
C ALA A 247 -6.44 -3.63 11.31
N ASN A 248 -5.42 -3.43 10.47
CA ASN A 248 -5.41 -2.30 9.53
C ASN A 248 -6.62 -2.41 8.57
N PRO A 249 -7.41 -1.34 8.35
CA PRO A 249 -7.12 0.08 8.61
C PRO A 249 -7.73 0.68 9.89
N ILE A 250 -8.19 -0.12 10.86
CA ILE A 250 -8.88 0.39 12.05
C ILE A 250 -8.06 1.47 12.79
N PRO A 251 -6.78 1.21 13.20
CA PRO A 251 -6.02 2.21 13.93
C PRO A 251 -5.68 3.45 13.10
N VAL A 252 -5.31 3.29 11.82
CA VAL A 252 -4.92 4.42 10.98
C VAL A 252 -6.11 5.34 10.67
N LYS A 253 -7.31 4.80 10.47
CA LYS A 253 -8.53 5.61 10.32
C LYS A 253 -8.86 6.37 11.60
N TRP A 254 -8.70 5.75 12.76
CA TRP A 254 -8.87 6.44 14.02
C TRP A 254 -7.89 7.62 14.19
N VAL A 255 -6.61 7.44 13.84
CA VAL A 255 -5.63 8.54 13.91
C VAL A 255 -6.01 9.66 12.95
N LEU A 256 -6.37 9.37 11.70
CA LEU A 256 -6.84 10.38 10.74
C LEU A 256 -8.07 11.13 11.24
N GLN A 257 -8.97 10.46 11.94
CA GLN A 257 -10.10 11.07 12.61
C GLN A 257 -9.67 12.02 13.74
N GLN A 258 -8.71 11.62 14.57
CA GLN A 258 -8.17 12.52 15.61
C GLN A 258 -7.46 13.75 14.99
N MET A 259 -6.88 13.62 13.80
CA MET A 259 -6.32 14.73 13.02
C MET A 259 -7.41 15.61 12.35
N GLY A 260 -8.69 15.24 12.43
CA GLY A 260 -9.79 15.97 11.79
C GLY A 260 -9.84 15.85 10.26
N LEU A 261 -9.17 14.86 9.69
CA LEU A 261 -9.06 14.70 8.23
C LEU A 261 -10.18 13.86 7.62
N ILE A 262 -10.75 12.92 8.39
CA ILE A 262 -11.87 12.06 7.97
C ILE A 262 -12.91 11.92 9.07
N SER A 263 -14.12 11.45 8.72
CA SER A 263 -15.18 11.07 9.64
C SER A 263 -14.96 9.65 10.21
N THR A 264 -15.89 9.16 11.06
CA THR A 264 -15.80 7.90 11.81
C THR A 264 -16.13 6.65 11.00
N GLY A 265 -16.55 6.80 9.73
CA GLY A 265 -17.08 5.68 8.94
C GLY A 265 -16.05 4.59 8.67
N ILE A 266 -16.47 3.36 8.96
CA ILE A 266 -15.78 2.11 8.63
C ILE A 266 -16.87 1.04 8.41
N ARG A 267 -16.63 0.09 7.50
CA ARG A 267 -17.63 -0.94 7.17
C ARG A 267 -17.39 -2.24 7.92
N LEU A 268 -18.48 -2.88 8.35
CA LEU A 268 -18.42 -4.25 8.83
C LEU A 268 -17.79 -5.17 7.78
N PRO A 269 -17.01 -6.19 8.19
CA PRO A 269 -16.86 -6.68 9.57
C PRO A 269 -15.88 -5.88 10.43
N LEU A 270 -15.23 -4.83 9.89
CA LEU A 270 -14.40 -3.94 10.69
C LEU A 270 -15.26 -2.96 11.47
N VAL A 271 -14.76 -2.58 12.65
CA VAL A 271 -15.43 -1.63 13.57
C VAL A 271 -14.46 -0.54 13.99
N ASN A 272 -14.95 0.51 14.63
CA ASN A 272 -14.09 1.56 15.18
C ASN A 272 -13.13 1.00 16.24
N LEU A 273 -11.96 1.64 16.37
CA LEU A 273 -10.88 1.25 17.27
C LEU A 273 -11.36 1.12 18.71
N SER A 274 -10.97 0.03 19.37
CA SER A 274 -11.26 -0.21 20.78
C SER A 274 -10.62 0.85 21.66
N SER A 275 -11.39 1.38 22.64
CA SER A 275 -10.96 2.49 23.50
C SER A 275 -9.68 2.22 24.29
N GLN A 276 -9.38 0.97 24.59
CA GLN A 276 -8.15 0.55 25.27
C GLN A 276 -6.87 0.96 24.53
N TYR A 277 -6.93 1.17 23.20
CA TYR A 277 -5.79 1.55 22.38
C TYR A 277 -5.67 3.07 22.12
N HIS A 278 -6.66 3.88 22.53
CA HIS A 278 -6.65 5.32 22.29
C HIS A 278 -5.42 6.01 22.89
N ALA A 279 -5.08 5.67 24.15
CA ALA A 279 -3.96 6.31 24.84
C ALA A 279 -2.61 5.98 24.20
N VAL A 280 -2.40 4.72 23.79
CA VAL A 280 -1.13 4.31 23.17
C VAL A 280 -0.96 4.93 21.78
N LEU A 281 -2.05 5.10 21.02
CA LEU A 281 -1.98 5.77 19.71
C LEU A 281 -1.74 7.27 19.86
N ARG A 282 -2.39 7.97 20.79
CA ARG A 282 -2.08 9.37 21.08
C ARG A 282 -0.59 9.58 21.44
N HIS A 283 -0.03 8.68 22.26
CA HIS A 283 1.39 8.72 22.56
C HIS A 283 2.27 8.54 21.32
N ALA A 284 1.92 7.60 20.43
CA ALA A 284 2.63 7.41 19.17
C ALA A 284 2.53 8.64 18.24
N MET A 285 1.36 9.30 18.18
CA MET A 285 1.17 10.57 17.45
C MET A 285 2.09 11.67 18.00
N GLN A 286 2.12 11.85 19.33
CA GLN A 286 2.99 12.83 20.00
C GLN A 286 4.47 12.57 19.72
N SER A 287 4.91 11.30 19.76
CA SER A 287 6.29 10.90 19.46
C SER A 287 6.70 11.24 18.04
N ALA A 288 5.76 11.22 17.10
CA ALA A 288 5.98 11.59 15.70
C ALA A 288 5.74 13.09 15.43
N GLY A 289 5.27 13.86 16.42
CA GLY A 289 4.97 15.30 16.24
C GLY A 289 3.78 15.58 15.32
N ILE A 290 2.77 14.68 15.28
CA ILE A 290 1.55 14.80 14.45
C ILE A 290 0.28 14.98 15.30
N ALA A 291 0.41 15.31 16.57
CA ALA A 291 -0.71 15.52 17.51
C ALA A 291 -1.19 16.97 17.47
#